data_68252757d1de0cd752a639689a2d976e
#
_entry.id   68252757d1de0cd752a639689a2d976e
#
_cell.length_a   1.000
_cell.length_b   1.000
_cell.length_c   1.000
_cell.angle_alpha   90.00
_cell.angle_beta   90.00
_cell.angle_gamma   90.00
#
_symmetry.space_group_name_H-M   'P 1'
#
loop_
_entity.id
_entity.type
_entity.pdbx_description
1 polymer ?
#
loop_
_entity_poly.entity_id
_entity_poly.type
_entity_poly.pdbx_seq_one_letter_code
_entity_poly.pdbx_strand_id
1 'polypeptide(L)'
;MTQAPTASLTLTPVTSPAGGKDFASSVIYQVYPKSFYSSAGGAYGDLRGVIEKVPYIASLGVDMVWFNPFFASPQNDNGYDISDYYAINPDLGTMEDVEEMIAALAEHGVGVMFDMVLNHVSTEHEWFQRALAGEREYWDYFYIRPGKYAEDGQLREPTNWESKFGGSCWSRFGEYTDEHGTPLFYMHLYDRTQADVNWYNPTVRDELFKVVNFWYEKGVRGFRFDVINVIGKGEELL
;
A
#
# COMPACT_ATOMS: atom_id res chain seq x y z
N MET A 1 9.72 -22.75 26.89
CA MET A 1 10.25 -21.72 25.97
C MET A 1 10.78 -22.44 24.74
N THR A 2 9.94 -22.58 23.73
CA THR A 2 10.30 -23.20 22.45
C THR A 2 10.60 -22.05 21.47
N GLN A 3 11.86 -21.92 21.08
CA GLN A 3 12.26 -20.99 20.02
C GLN A 3 11.54 -21.36 18.71
N ALA A 4 10.85 -20.40 18.11
CA ALA A 4 10.34 -20.54 16.77
C ALA A 4 11.50 -20.74 15.78
N PRO A 5 11.34 -21.58 14.74
CA PRO A 5 12.40 -21.79 13.76
C PRO A 5 12.62 -20.49 12.98
N THR A 6 13.81 -19.94 13.08
CA THR A 6 14.31 -18.89 12.19
C THR A 6 14.43 -19.47 10.79
N ALA A 7 13.43 -19.22 9.94
CA ALA A 7 13.58 -19.47 8.52
C ALA A 7 14.68 -18.56 7.98
N SER A 8 15.81 -19.14 7.61
CA SER A 8 16.88 -18.45 6.91
C SER A 8 16.36 -18.11 5.50
N LEU A 9 15.93 -16.85 5.31
CA LEU A 9 15.69 -16.31 3.98
C LEU A 9 17.04 -16.21 3.27
N THR A 10 17.32 -17.17 2.42
CA THR A 10 18.45 -17.05 1.47
C THR A 10 18.02 -16.07 0.38
N LEU A 11 18.33 -14.79 0.57
CA LEU A 11 18.16 -13.79 -0.48
C LEU A 11 19.10 -14.16 -1.63
N THR A 12 18.56 -14.66 -2.71
CA THR A 12 19.29 -14.77 -3.96
C THR A 12 19.58 -13.33 -4.43
N PRO A 13 20.83 -12.96 -4.71
CA PRO A 13 21.12 -11.63 -5.23
C PRO A 13 20.30 -11.41 -6.51
N VAL A 14 19.42 -10.42 -6.49
CA VAL A 14 18.71 -10.00 -7.69
C VAL A 14 19.77 -9.43 -8.62
N THR A 15 20.01 -10.09 -9.75
CA THR A 15 20.83 -9.52 -10.82
C THR A 15 20.17 -8.22 -11.27
N SER A 16 20.97 -7.17 -11.36
CA SER A 16 20.55 -5.81 -11.74
C SER A 16 19.56 -5.81 -12.89
N PRO A 17 18.44 -5.08 -12.79
CA PRO A 17 17.31 -5.19 -13.72
C PRO A 17 17.61 -4.73 -15.14
N ALA A 18 18.58 -3.90 -15.38
CA ALA A 18 18.93 -3.39 -16.71
C ALA A 18 20.44 -3.27 -16.85
N GLY A 19 21.04 -4.11 -17.67
CA GLY A 19 22.37 -3.87 -18.21
C GLY A 19 23.54 -3.93 -17.23
N GLY A 20 23.42 -4.55 -16.06
CA GLY A 20 24.57 -4.80 -15.17
C GLY A 20 25.01 -3.63 -14.29
N LYS A 21 24.25 -2.53 -14.22
CA LYS A 21 24.50 -1.45 -13.26
C LYS A 21 24.10 -1.86 -11.85
N ASP A 22 24.92 -1.47 -10.86
CA ASP A 22 24.55 -1.57 -9.46
C ASP A 22 23.35 -0.66 -9.16
N PHE A 23 22.36 -1.15 -8.41
CA PHE A 23 21.19 -0.37 -8.03
C PHE A 23 21.58 0.95 -7.35
N ALA A 24 22.64 0.96 -6.56
CA ALA A 24 23.15 2.17 -5.88
C ALA A 24 23.63 3.26 -6.86
N SER A 25 23.90 2.91 -8.11
CA SER A 25 24.30 3.86 -9.18
C SER A 25 23.17 4.19 -10.15
N SER A 26 21.97 3.64 -9.93
CA SER A 26 20.83 3.84 -10.81
C SER A 26 20.18 5.20 -10.61
N VAL A 27 19.78 5.82 -11.70
CA VAL A 27 18.97 7.05 -11.69
C VAL A 27 17.50 6.68 -11.79
N ILE A 28 16.71 7.07 -10.79
CA ILE A 28 15.28 6.78 -10.72
C ILE A 28 14.51 8.06 -10.97
N TYR A 29 13.61 8.05 -11.95
CA TYR A 29 12.70 9.15 -12.25
C TYR A 29 11.32 8.84 -11.68
N GLN A 30 10.77 9.75 -10.87
CA GLN A 30 9.44 9.60 -10.30
C GLN A 30 8.37 10.14 -11.24
N VAL A 31 7.33 9.37 -11.47
CA VAL A 31 6.15 9.76 -12.25
C VAL A 31 4.89 9.53 -11.43
N TYR A 32 4.10 10.60 -11.27
CA TYR A 32 2.75 10.47 -10.76
C TYR A 32 1.79 10.48 -11.96
N PRO A 33 1.22 9.34 -12.39
CA PRO A 33 0.43 9.26 -13.62
C PRO A 33 -0.68 10.29 -13.68
N LYS A 34 -1.40 10.51 -12.57
CA LYS A 34 -2.51 11.48 -12.43
C LYS A 34 -2.15 12.91 -12.82
N SER A 35 -0.88 13.33 -12.68
CA SER A 35 -0.44 14.69 -12.94
C SER A 35 0.63 14.81 -14.03
N PHE A 36 1.00 13.70 -14.69
CA PHE A 36 2.12 13.69 -15.63
C PHE A 36 1.74 14.13 -17.03
N TYR A 37 0.84 13.41 -17.70
CA TYR A 37 0.37 13.73 -19.04
C TYR A 37 -0.97 13.06 -19.34
N SER A 38 -1.89 13.79 -19.94
CA SER A 38 -3.20 13.28 -20.34
C SER A 38 -3.23 12.91 -21.80
N SER A 39 -3.51 11.66 -22.15
CA SER A 39 -3.68 11.22 -23.53
C SER A 39 -4.92 11.84 -24.20
N ALA A 40 -5.96 12.12 -23.42
CA ALA A 40 -7.21 12.72 -23.88
C ALA A 40 -7.23 14.26 -23.83
N GLY A 41 -6.14 14.91 -23.38
CA GLY A 41 -6.08 16.36 -23.20
C GLY A 41 -6.94 16.89 -22.05
N GLY A 42 -7.31 16.03 -21.10
CA GLY A 42 -8.06 16.38 -19.90
C GLY A 42 -7.21 17.04 -18.81
N ALA A 43 -7.86 17.33 -17.68
CA ALA A 43 -7.21 17.95 -16.52
C ALA A 43 -6.28 16.99 -15.75
N TYR A 44 -6.49 15.70 -15.89
CA TYR A 44 -5.71 14.65 -15.22
C TYR A 44 -4.94 13.80 -16.24
N GLY A 45 -3.74 13.38 -15.84
CA GLY A 45 -2.94 12.43 -16.58
C GLY A 45 -3.47 11.01 -16.44
N ASP A 46 -2.97 10.14 -17.31
CA ASP A 46 -3.37 8.72 -17.37
C ASP A 46 -2.19 7.83 -17.81
N LEU A 47 -2.35 6.51 -17.74
CA LEU A 47 -1.31 5.55 -18.14
C LEU A 47 -1.04 5.60 -19.64
N ARG A 48 -2.03 5.86 -20.48
CA ARG A 48 -1.85 6.11 -21.92
C ARG A 48 -0.94 7.29 -22.17
N GLY A 49 -1.15 8.39 -21.42
CA GLY A 49 -0.26 9.55 -21.47
C GLY A 49 1.17 9.23 -21.05
N VAL A 50 1.37 8.34 -20.07
CA VAL A 50 2.71 7.85 -19.71
C VAL A 50 3.32 7.09 -20.89
N ILE A 51 2.58 6.18 -21.54
CA ILE A 51 3.04 5.41 -22.70
C ILE A 51 3.47 6.33 -23.84
N GLU A 52 2.68 7.35 -24.17
CA GLU A 52 3.03 8.35 -25.18
C GLU A 52 4.33 9.12 -24.85
N LYS A 53 4.66 9.24 -23.58
CA LYS A 53 5.87 9.93 -23.11
C LYS A 53 7.07 9.02 -22.83
N VAL A 54 6.97 7.72 -23.12
CA VAL A 54 8.12 6.79 -22.98
C VAL A 54 9.35 7.27 -23.73
N PRO A 55 9.29 7.77 -24.99
CA PRO A 55 10.48 8.30 -25.67
C PRO A 55 11.12 9.49 -24.95
N TYR A 56 10.29 10.37 -24.34
CA TYR A 56 10.79 11.47 -23.52
C TYR A 56 11.49 10.93 -22.24
N ILE A 57 10.84 10.01 -21.53
CA ILE A 57 11.41 9.42 -20.31
C ILE A 57 12.76 8.75 -20.64
N ALA A 58 12.82 7.97 -21.70
CA ALA A 58 14.05 7.33 -22.17
C ALA A 58 15.16 8.34 -22.50
N SER A 59 14.80 9.50 -23.10
CA SER A 59 15.76 10.56 -23.45
C SER A 59 16.42 11.21 -22.23
N LEU A 60 15.84 11.07 -21.03
CA LEU A 60 16.43 11.55 -19.78
C LEU A 60 17.63 10.71 -19.32
N GLY A 61 17.83 9.52 -19.89
CA GLY A 61 18.93 8.61 -19.53
C GLY A 61 18.74 7.95 -18.16
N VAL A 62 17.51 7.81 -17.70
CA VAL A 62 17.16 7.17 -16.43
C VAL A 62 17.21 5.65 -16.54
N ASP A 63 17.53 4.98 -15.44
CA ASP A 63 17.60 3.52 -15.37
C ASP A 63 16.26 2.91 -14.97
N MET A 64 15.45 3.63 -14.18
CA MET A 64 14.14 3.17 -13.70
C MET A 64 13.15 4.34 -13.61
N VAL A 65 11.86 4.00 -13.72
CA VAL A 65 10.77 4.91 -13.37
C VAL A 65 10.05 4.36 -12.15
N TRP A 66 9.92 5.17 -11.12
CA TRP A 66 9.06 4.93 -9.97
C TRP A 66 7.71 5.60 -10.19
N PHE A 67 6.66 4.79 -10.19
CA PHE A 67 5.28 5.26 -10.29
C PHE A 67 4.63 5.38 -8.92
N ASN A 68 4.06 6.57 -8.61
CA ASN A 68 3.13 6.71 -7.49
C ASN A 68 1.91 5.80 -7.71
N PRO A 69 1.15 5.46 -6.63
CA PRO A 69 0.07 4.50 -6.71
C PRO A 69 -0.99 4.87 -7.76
N PHE A 70 -1.35 3.89 -8.57
CA PHE A 70 -2.41 3.99 -9.58
C PHE A 70 -3.38 2.79 -9.52
N PHE A 71 -3.29 2.01 -8.44
CA PHE A 71 -4.23 0.92 -8.14
C PHE A 71 -5.63 1.46 -7.85
N ALA A 72 -6.62 0.56 -7.82
CA ALA A 72 -7.97 0.93 -7.43
C ALA A 72 -7.98 1.57 -6.04
N SER A 73 -8.59 2.75 -5.95
CA SER A 73 -8.58 3.59 -4.75
C SER A 73 -9.75 4.57 -4.82
N PRO A 74 -10.44 4.85 -3.70
CA PRO A 74 -11.42 5.94 -3.63
C PRO A 74 -10.80 7.35 -3.69
N GLN A 75 -9.46 7.44 -3.75
CA GLN A 75 -8.70 8.69 -3.94
C GLN A 75 -8.81 9.70 -2.78
N ASN A 76 -9.16 9.25 -1.56
CA ASN A 76 -9.18 10.10 -0.38
C ASN A 76 -7.77 10.61 -0.02
N ASP A 77 -6.75 9.79 -0.30
CA ASP A 77 -5.34 10.13 -0.17
C ASP A 77 -4.58 9.95 -1.50
N ASN A 78 -5.20 10.40 -2.59
CA ASN A 78 -4.58 10.46 -3.92
C ASN A 78 -3.94 9.15 -4.40
N GLY A 79 -4.55 8.01 -4.08
CA GLY A 79 -4.11 6.67 -4.47
C GLY A 79 -3.37 5.89 -3.38
N TYR A 80 -2.98 6.53 -2.26
CA TYR A 80 -2.36 5.84 -1.13
C TYR A 80 -3.37 5.10 -0.24
N ASP A 81 -4.67 5.27 -0.46
CA ASP A 81 -5.79 4.54 0.13
C ASP A 81 -6.25 3.43 -0.82
N ILE A 82 -5.47 2.36 -0.94
CA ILE A 82 -5.68 1.29 -1.92
C ILE A 82 -6.86 0.41 -1.50
N SER A 83 -7.84 0.24 -2.39
CA SER A 83 -9.00 -0.63 -2.18
C SER A 83 -8.85 -2.00 -2.86
N ASP A 84 -7.99 -2.13 -3.89
CA ASP A 84 -7.64 -3.39 -4.54
C ASP A 84 -6.25 -3.27 -5.17
N TYR A 85 -5.31 -4.11 -4.72
CA TYR A 85 -3.94 -4.15 -5.24
C TYR A 85 -3.81 -4.82 -6.61
N TYR A 86 -4.82 -5.55 -7.06
CA TYR A 86 -4.83 -6.30 -8.31
C TYR A 86 -5.60 -5.59 -9.43
N ALA A 87 -6.27 -4.49 -9.11
CA ALA A 87 -7.03 -3.66 -10.04
C ALA A 87 -6.38 -2.29 -10.23
N ILE A 88 -6.57 -1.72 -11.41
CA ILE A 88 -6.11 -0.39 -11.76
C ILE A 88 -7.26 0.60 -11.54
N ASN A 89 -6.95 1.82 -11.09
CA ASN A 89 -7.93 2.88 -10.99
C ASN A 89 -8.48 3.19 -12.42
N PRO A 90 -9.79 3.04 -12.65
CA PRO A 90 -10.38 3.18 -13.99
C PRO A 90 -10.22 4.58 -14.58
N ASP A 91 -10.03 5.61 -13.75
CA ASP A 91 -9.76 6.98 -14.21
C ASP A 91 -8.34 7.15 -14.75
N LEU A 92 -7.41 6.22 -14.42
CA LEU A 92 -6.02 6.28 -14.82
C LEU A 92 -5.69 5.31 -15.95
N GLY A 93 -6.46 4.24 -16.14
CA GLY A 93 -6.23 3.26 -17.20
C GLY A 93 -6.69 1.85 -16.85
N THR A 94 -6.15 0.87 -17.56
CA THR A 94 -6.48 -0.55 -17.45
C THR A 94 -5.25 -1.39 -17.11
N MET A 95 -5.46 -2.69 -16.86
CA MET A 95 -4.35 -3.64 -16.68
C MET A 95 -3.52 -3.78 -17.96
N GLU A 96 -4.18 -3.77 -19.12
CA GLU A 96 -3.53 -3.81 -20.43
C GLU A 96 -2.63 -2.59 -20.63
N ASP A 97 -3.06 -1.39 -20.19
CA ASP A 97 -2.23 -0.18 -20.22
C ASP A 97 -0.97 -0.32 -19.37
N VAL A 98 -1.08 -0.95 -18.20
CA VAL A 98 0.08 -1.22 -17.33
C VAL A 98 1.05 -2.19 -18.02
N GLU A 99 0.56 -3.27 -18.59
CA GLU A 99 1.40 -4.26 -19.29
C GLU A 99 2.10 -3.63 -20.51
N GLU A 100 1.39 -2.83 -21.28
CA GLU A 100 1.96 -2.08 -22.41
C GLU A 100 3.01 -1.06 -21.94
N MET A 101 2.74 -0.32 -20.87
CA MET A 101 3.69 0.64 -20.28
C MET A 101 4.99 -0.05 -19.83
N ILE A 102 4.88 -1.19 -19.14
CA ILE A 102 6.05 -1.97 -18.72
C ILE A 102 6.86 -2.43 -19.93
N ALA A 103 6.18 -2.96 -20.96
CA ALA A 103 6.84 -3.42 -22.18
C ALA A 103 7.53 -2.27 -22.92
N ALA A 104 6.84 -1.16 -23.13
CA ALA A 104 7.38 0.01 -23.82
C ALA A 104 8.61 0.61 -23.12
N LEU A 105 8.60 0.71 -21.79
CA LEU A 105 9.77 1.17 -21.03
C LEU A 105 10.92 0.16 -21.14
N ALA A 106 10.64 -1.15 -21.09
CA ALA A 106 11.64 -2.18 -21.21
C ALA A 106 12.33 -2.18 -22.59
N GLU A 107 11.63 -1.86 -23.69
CA GLU A 107 12.22 -1.69 -25.02
C GLU A 107 13.29 -0.60 -25.06
N HIS A 108 13.21 0.38 -24.18
CA HIS A 108 14.19 1.45 -24.01
C HIS A 108 15.23 1.15 -22.90
N GLY A 109 15.23 -0.05 -22.33
CA GLY A 109 16.11 -0.42 -21.24
C GLY A 109 15.79 0.23 -19.90
N VAL A 110 14.59 0.78 -19.73
CA VAL A 110 14.13 1.45 -18.50
C VAL A 110 13.32 0.47 -17.67
N GLY A 111 13.75 0.22 -16.42
CA GLY A 111 13.01 -0.61 -15.46
C GLY A 111 11.82 0.12 -14.86
N VAL A 112 10.87 -0.65 -14.34
CA VAL A 112 9.67 -0.13 -13.67
C VAL A 112 9.72 -0.45 -12.19
N MET A 113 9.45 0.55 -11.35
CA MET A 113 9.31 0.46 -9.91
C MET A 113 7.91 0.94 -9.50
N PHE A 114 7.22 0.11 -8.71
CA PHE A 114 5.89 0.48 -8.18
C PHE A 114 5.96 0.91 -6.73
N ASP A 115 5.11 1.87 -6.39
CA ASP A 115 4.85 2.24 -5.00
C ASP A 115 3.97 1.18 -4.34
N MET A 116 4.45 0.64 -3.22
CA MET A 116 3.74 -0.38 -2.44
C MET A 116 3.38 0.16 -1.07
N VAL A 117 2.10 0.43 -0.89
CA VAL A 117 1.52 0.90 0.37
C VAL A 117 1.08 -0.33 1.16
N LEU A 118 1.93 -0.80 2.07
CA LEU A 118 1.69 -2.05 2.81
C LEU A 118 1.40 -1.83 4.31
N ASN A 119 1.40 -0.59 4.79
CA ASN A 119 1.07 -0.26 6.18
C ASN A 119 -0.43 -0.32 6.44
N HIS A 120 -1.25 0.05 5.47
CA HIS A 120 -2.69 0.20 5.58
C HIS A 120 -3.38 -0.11 4.27
N VAL A 121 -4.67 -0.33 4.33
CA VAL A 121 -5.55 -0.42 3.16
C VAL A 121 -6.68 0.58 3.30
N SER A 122 -7.34 0.93 2.19
CA SER A 122 -8.58 1.70 2.24
C SER A 122 -9.62 1.01 3.11
N THR A 123 -10.45 1.78 3.80
CA THR A 123 -11.64 1.21 4.47
C THR A 123 -12.64 0.62 3.47
N GLU A 124 -12.48 0.88 2.16
CA GLU A 124 -13.24 0.23 1.09
C GLU A 124 -12.60 -1.07 0.58
N HIS A 125 -11.41 -1.45 1.06
CA HIS A 125 -10.77 -2.71 0.72
C HIS A 125 -11.61 -3.90 1.21
N GLU A 126 -11.67 -4.98 0.42
CA GLU A 126 -12.46 -6.18 0.73
C GLU A 126 -12.20 -6.69 2.16
N TRP A 127 -10.96 -6.73 2.62
CA TRP A 127 -10.63 -7.22 3.96
C TRP A 127 -11.31 -6.40 5.06
N PHE A 128 -11.31 -5.07 4.94
CA PHE A 128 -11.92 -4.22 5.94
C PHE A 128 -13.45 -4.27 5.86
N GLN A 129 -14.01 -4.35 4.66
CA GLN A 129 -15.45 -4.49 4.47
C GLN A 129 -15.98 -5.82 5.04
N ARG A 130 -15.24 -6.91 4.86
CA ARG A 130 -15.57 -8.22 5.46
C ARG A 130 -15.44 -8.17 6.99
N ALA A 131 -14.42 -7.50 7.51
CA ALA A 131 -14.31 -7.26 8.96
C ALA A 131 -15.52 -6.49 9.50
N LEU A 132 -15.96 -5.41 8.82
CA LEU A 132 -17.15 -4.63 9.16
C LEU A 132 -18.45 -5.43 9.01
N ALA A 133 -18.51 -6.40 8.11
CA ALA A 133 -19.64 -7.31 7.95
C ALA A 133 -19.71 -8.37 9.09
N GLY A 134 -18.73 -8.41 9.98
CA GLY A 134 -18.69 -9.31 11.14
C GLY A 134 -17.95 -10.61 10.92
N GLU A 135 -17.24 -10.76 9.80
CA GLU A 135 -16.40 -11.93 9.53
C GLU A 135 -15.16 -11.89 10.44
N ARG A 136 -15.20 -12.69 11.51
CA ARG A 136 -14.21 -12.64 12.60
C ARG A 136 -12.77 -12.94 12.16
N GLU A 137 -12.57 -13.75 11.14
CA GLU A 137 -11.25 -14.04 10.58
C GLU A 137 -10.53 -12.79 10.06
N TYR A 138 -11.29 -11.77 9.57
CA TYR A 138 -10.74 -10.51 9.09
C TYR A 138 -10.49 -9.48 10.19
N TRP A 139 -10.99 -9.71 11.42
CA TRP A 139 -10.71 -8.81 12.52
C TRP A 139 -9.23 -8.80 12.89
N ASP A 140 -8.57 -9.94 12.82
CA ASP A 140 -7.14 -10.08 13.10
C ASP A 140 -6.24 -9.50 11.99
N TYR A 141 -6.84 -9.09 10.86
CA TYR A 141 -6.10 -8.38 9.80
C TYR A 141 -5.78 -6.95 10.18
N PHE A 142 -6.45 -6.41 11.20
CA PHE A 142 -6.36 -5.02 11.62
C PHE A 142 -6.06 -4.91 13.11
N TYR A 143 -5.58 -3.74 13.53
CA TYR A 143 -5.47 -3.42 14.94
C TYR A 143 -6.84 -2.93 15.44
N ILE A 144 -7.68 -3.86 15.91
CA ILE A 144 -8.99 -3.59 16.52
C ILE A 144 -8.85 -3.79 18.01
N ARG A 145 -9.20 -2.76 18.82
CA ARG A 145 -9.06 -2.76 20.27
C ARG A 145 -10.29 -2.11 20.95
N PRO A 146 -10.66 -2.57 22.15
CA PRO A 146 -11.69 -1.88 22.93
C PRO A 146 -11.18 -0.53 23.43
N GLY A 147 -12.08 0.43 23.50
CA GLY A 147 -11.82 1.67 24.22
C GLY A 147 -11.63 1.43 25.71
N LYS A 148 -11.39 2.50 26.46
CA LYS A 148 -11.21 2.47 27.92
C LYS A 148 -12.13 3.48 28.58
N TYR A 149 -12.82 3.09 29.64
CA TYR A 149 -13.55 4.05 30.45
C TYR A 149 -12.59 4.70 31.47
N ALA A 150 -12.53 6.02 31.44
CA ALA A 150 -11.77 6.80 32.41
C ALA A 150 -12.50 6.85 33.76
N GLU A 151 -11.81 7.36 34.80
CA GLU A 151 -12.42 7.53 36.16
C GLU A 151 -13.67 8.41 36.17
N ASP A 152 -13.77 9.34 35.21
CA ASP A 152 -14.93 10.21 35.00
C ASP A 152 -16.11 9.52 34.28
N GLY A 153 -15.97 8.22 33.97
CA GLY A 153 -16.94 7.42 33.23
C GLY A 153 -17.00 7.70 31.73
N GLN A 154 -16.15 8.58 31.20
CA GLN A 154 -16.11 8.85 29.75
C GLN A 154 -15.34 7.78 29.00
N LEU A 155 -15.87 7.38 27.85
CA LEU A 155 -15.18 6.49 26.93
C LEU A 155 -13.99 7.21 26.27
N ARG A 156 -12.84 6.61 26.35
CA ARG A 156 -11.59 7.03 25.66
C ARG A 156 -11.21 6.01 24.62
N GLU A 157 -10.38 6.44 23.66
CA GLU A 157 -9.76 5.55 22.69
C GLU A 157 -8.80 4.56 23.36
N PRO A 158 -8.41 3.47 22.65
CA PRO A 158 -7.52 2.43 23.20
C PRO A 158 -6.17 2.95 23.71
N THR A 159 -5.58 3.92 23.01
CA THR A 159 -4.32 4.60 23.38
C THR A 159 -4.41 6.08 23.06
N ASN A 160 -3.41 6.86 23.48
CA ASN A 160 -3.28 8.28 23.18
C ASN A 160 -2.45 8.55 21.92
N TRP A 161 -2.27 7.58 21.05
CA TRP A 161 -1.52 7.77 19.81
C TRP A 161 -2.26 8.70 18.87
N GLU A 162 -1.46 9.50 18.16
CA GLU A 162 -1.97 10.48 17.19
C GLU A 162 -1.71 10.02 15.76
N SER A 163 -2.64 10.36 14.87
CA SER A 163 -2.47 10.22 13.43
C SER A 163 -1.36 11.15 12.92
N LYS A 164 -0.64 10.72 11.89
CA LYS A 164 0.33 11.57 11.18
C LYS A 164 -0.32 12.79 10.51
N PHE A 165 -1.63 12.72 10.26
CA PHE A 165 -2.42 13.82 9.72
C PHE A 165 -3.09 14.68 10.83
N GLY A 166 -2.83 14.34 12.09
CA GLY A 166 -3.36 15.02 13.28
C GLY A 166 -4.63 14.38 13.85
N GLY A 167 -4.87 14.63 15.12
CA GLY A 167 -5.95 13.99 15.86
C GLY A 167 -5.67 12.55 16.27
N SER A 168 -6.69 11.85 16.78
CA SER A 168 -6.56 10.46 17.18
C SER A 168 -6.26 9.53 16.00
N CYS A 169 -5.45 8.50 16.24
CA CYS A 169 -5.26 7.42 15.26
C CYS A 169 -6.30 6.29 15.43
N TRP A 170 -7.38 6.51 16.15
CA TRP A 170 -8.42 5.54 16.40
C TRP A 170 -9.78 6.05 15.96
N SER A 171 -10.52 5.22 15.24
CA SER A 171 -11.93 5.46 14.87
C SER A 171 -12.79 4.28 15.28
N ARG A 172 -14.08 4.55 15.53
CA ARG A 172 -15.07 3.53 15.90
C ARG A 172 -15.11 2.43 14.83
N PHE A 173 -15.05 1.19 15.28
CA PHE A 173 -15.21 0.03 14.42
C PHE A 173 -16.67 -0.40 14.37
N GLY A 174 -17.46 0.29 13.54
CA GLY A 174 -18.90 0.08 13.46
C GLY A 174 -19.58 0.22 14.83
N GLU A 175 -20.59 -0.61 15.07
CA GLU A 175 -21.30 -0.69 16.34
C GLU A 175 -20.82 -1.85 17.22
N TYR A 176 -19.65 -2.42 16.90
CA TYR A 176 -19.13 -3.58 17.63
C TYR A 176 -18.59 -3.20 19.01
N THR A 177 -18.75 -4.15 19.92
CA THR A 177 -18.25 -4.07 21.30
C THR A 177 -17.48 -5.33 21.67
N ASP A 178 -16.67 -5.25 22.72
CA ASP A 178 -16.09 -6.41 23.37
C ASP A 178 -17.13 -7.21 24.19
N GLU A 179 -16.70 -8.23 24.90
CA GLU A 179 -17.55 -9.07 25.75
C GLU A 179 -18.15 -8.33 26.96
N HIS A 180 -17.61 -7.16 27.30
CA HIS A 180 -18.08 -6.29 28.38
C HIS A 180 -18.97 -5.14 27.89
N GLY A 181 -19.26 -5.09 26.58
CA GLY A 181 -20.03 -4.02 25.96
C GLY A 181 -19.22 -2.74 25.70
N THR A 182 -17.89 -2.79 25.80
CA THR A 182 -17.02 -1.66 25.49
C THR A 182 -16.86 -1.50 23.97
N PRO A 183 -17.12 -0.32 23.43
CA PRO A 183 -16.98 -0.08 22.00
C PRO A 183 -15.60 -0.38 21.45
N LEU A 184 -15.55 -1.00 20.26
CA LEU A 184 -14.32 -1.28 19.54
C LEU A 184 -13.91 -0.14 18.62
N PHE A 185 -12.60 0.00 18.45
CA PHE A 185 -11.96 0.97 17.57
C PHE A 185 -10.94 0.26 16.67
N TYR A 186 -10.76 0.76 15.45
CA TYR A 186 -9.66 0.35 14.57
C TYR A 186 -8.60 1.45 14.48
N MET A 187 -7.36 1.05 14.26
CA MET A 187 -6.23 1.95 14.13
C MET A 187 -6.09 2.47 12.69
N HIS A 188 -5.71 3.76 12.58
CA HIS A 188 -5.30 4.40 11.34
C HIS A 188 -4.20 5.44 11.65
N LEU A 189 -2.95 5.13 11.35
CA LEU A 189 -1.86 6.08 11.58
C LEU A 189 -1.89 7.28 10.61
N TYR A 190 -2.68 7.19 9.55
CA TYR A 190 -2.89 8.25 8.56
C TYR A 190 -4.34 8.69 8.57
N ASP A 191 -5.01 8.73 7.43
CA ASP A 191 -6.42 9.11 7.38
C ASP A 191 -7.32 8.01 7.97
N ARG A 192 -8.47 8.41 8.53
CA ARG A 192 -9.47 7.46 9.04
C ARG A 192 -10.02 6.51 7.98
N THR A 193 -9.82 6.83 6.70
CA THR A 193 -10.18 5.95 5.58
C THR A 193 -9.07 4.96 5.21
N GLN A 194 -7.97 4.91 5.98
CA GLN A 194 -6.80 4.07 5.77
C GLN A 194 -6.55 3.19 7.00
N ALA A 195 -7.20 2.02 7.06
CA ALA A 195 -7.08 1.12 8.20
C ALA A 195 -5.70 0.41 8.22
N ASP A 196 -4.98 0.53 9.33
CA ASP A 196 -3.67 -0.08 9.51
C ASP A 196 -3.76 -1.60 9.61
N VAL A 197 -3.00 -2.32 8.79
CA VAL A 197 -2.98 -3.79 8.79
C VAL A 197 -2.04 -4.36 9.83
N ASN A 198 -2.43 -5.48 10.40
CA ASN A 198 -1.70 -6.17 11.48
C ASN A 198 -0.58 -7.05 10.89
N TRP A 199 0.63 -6.53 10.81
CA TRP A 199 1.81 -7.25 10.33
C TRP A 199 2.26 -8.42 11.25
N TYR A 200 1.75 -8.52 12.48
CA TYR A 200 1.97 -9.71 13.33
C TYR A 200 1.16 -10.92 12.83
N ASN A 201 0.04 -10.69 12.14
CA ASN A 201 -0.73 -11.77 11.55
C ASN A 201 0.02 -12.37 10.34
N PRO A 202 0.41 -13.67 10.38
CA PRO A 202 1.11 -14.30 9.27
C PRO A 202 0.27 -14.34 7.98
N THR A 203 -1.05 -14.48 8.09
CA THR A 203 -1.94 -14.50 6.92
C THR A 203 -1.90 -13.16 6.19
N VAL A 204 -1.89 -12.03 6.91
CA VAL A 204 -1.75 -10.70 6.30
C VAL A 204 -0.42 -10.57 5.56
N ARG A 205 0.69 -11.05 6.16
CA ARG A 205 1.99 -11.04 5.49
C ARG A 205 1.98 -11.86 4.21
N ASP A 206 1.39 -13.05 4.25
CA ASP A 206 1.32 -13.93 3.10
C ASP A 206 0.48 -13.32 1.97
N GLU A 207 -0.64 -12.68 2.29
CA GLU A 207 -1.46 -11.96 1.31
C GLU A 207 -0.70 -10.77 0.69
N LEU A 208 -0.02 -9.97 1.49
CA LEU A 208 0.78 -8.84 0.98
C LEU A 208 1.98 -9.31 0.14
N PHE A 209 2.60 -10.45 0.47
CA PHE A 209 3.64 -11.06 -0.37
C PHE A 209 3.10 -11.55 -1.72
N LYS A 210 1.86 -12.05 -1.77
CA LYS A 210 1.21 -12.40 -3.04
C LYS A 210 1.05 -11.18 -3.94
N VAL A 211 0.70 -10.01 -3.37
CA VAL A 211 0.62 -8.76 -4.13
C VAL A 211 1.97 -8.42 -4.77
N VAL A 212 3.05 -8.43 -3.99
CA VAL A 212 4.40 -8.13 -4.50
C VAL A 212 4.81 -9.12 -5.59
N ASN A 213 4.56 -10.42 -5.38
CA ASN A 213 4.88 -11.46 -6.37
C ASN A 213 4.08 -11.29 -7.66
N PHE A 214 2.79 -11.00 -7.56
CA PHE A 214 1.93 -10.75 -8.73
C PHE A 214 2.51 -9.66 -9.64
N TRP A 215 2.91 -8.53 -9.07
CA TRP A 215 3.47 -7.44 -9.86
C TRP A 215 4.89 -7.75 -10.38
N TYR A 216 5.68 -8.49 -9.60
CA TYR A 216 6.98 -8.97 -10.07
C TYR A 216 6.84 -9.88 -11.29
N GLU A 217 5.87 -10.80 -11.29
CA GLU A 217 5.56 -11.69 -12.42
C GLU A 217 5.08 -10.91 -13.65
N LYS A 218 4.39 -9.79 -13.46
CA LYS A 218 3.99 -8.87 -14.54
C LYS A 218 5.14 -8.01 -15.10
N GLY A 219 6.34 -8.13 -14.57
CA GLY A 219 7.52 -7.45 -15.11
C GLY A 219 7.98 -6.23 -14.32
N VAL A 220 7.36 -5.91 -13.20
CA VAL A 220 7.90 -4.90 -12.27
C VAL A 220 9.24 -5.37 -11.71
N ARG A 221 10.24 -4.48 -11.68
CA ARG A 221 11.61 -4.82 -11.30
C ARG A 221 12.10 -4.12 -10.04
N GLY A 222 11.29 -3.23 -9.49
CA GLY A 222 11.57 -2.56 -8.23
C GLY A 222 10.29 -2.24 -7.47
N PHE A 223 10.42 -2.09 -6.17
CA PHE A 223 9.33 -1.66 -5.30
C PHE A 223 9.82 -0.57 -4.36
N ARG A 224 9.06 0.52 -4.28
CA ARG A 224 9.22 1.53 -3.24
C ARG A 224 8.17 1.24 -2.18
N PHE A 225 8.61 0.82 -1.01
CA PHE A 225 7.71 0.57 0.10
C PHE A 225 7.39 1.86 0.83
N ASP A 226 6.14 2.31 0.70
CA ASP A 226 5.66 3.48 1.41
C ASP A 226 5.59 3.22 2.91
N VAL A 227 6.01 4.22 3.68
CA VAL A 227 5.96 4.25 5.16
C VAL A 227 6.35 2.94 5.87
N ILE A 228 7.28 2.20 5.30
CA ILE A 228 7.73 0.88 5.77
C ILE A 228 8.26 0.93 7.22
N ASN A 229 8.70 2.07 7.68
CA ASN A 229 9.20 2.28 9.04
C ASN A 229 8.11 2.24 10.12
N VAL A 230 6.83 2.21 9.76
CA VAL A 230 5.71 2.19 10.72
C VAL A 230 4.85 0.92 10.65
N ILE A 231 5.21 -0.06 9.81
CA ILE A 231 4.49 -1.34 9.75
C ILE A 231 4.67 -2.18 11.02
N GLY A 232 5.87 -2.11 11.64
CA GLY A 232 6.22 -2.81 12.86
C GLY A 232 5.77 -2.03 14.09
N LYS A 233 4.50 -2.13 14.45
CA LYS A 233 3.96 -1.57 15.69
C LYS A 233 4.18 -2.56 16.84
N GLY A 234 4.39 -2.07 18.07
CA GLY A 234 4.41 -2.96 19.23
C GLY A 234 3.10 -3.74 19.34
N GLU A 235 3.17 -5.04 19.69
CA GLU A 235 1.98 -5.88 19.77
C GLU A 235 0.94 -5.33 20.77
N GLU A 236 1.41 -4.77 21.89
CA GLU A 236 0.57 -4.18 22.92
C GLU A 236 0.19 -2.72 22.64
N LEU A 237 0.76 -2.08 21.63
CA LEU A 237 0.52 -0.68 21.27
C LEU A 237 0.70 0.29 22.45
N LEU A 238 1.73 0.08 23.25
CA LEU A 238 2.07 0.87 24.45
C LEU A 238 2.82 2.15 24.11
#